data_4d89402a9aa1a5181f5e1e5810acc9f3
#
_entry.id   4d89402a9aa1a5181f5e1e5810acc9f3
#
_cell.length_a   1.000
_cell.length_b   1.000
_cell.length_c   1.000
_cell.angle_alpha   90.00
_cell.angle_beta   90.00
_cell.angle_gamma   90.00
#
_symmetry.space_group_name_H-M   'P 1'
#
loop_
_entity.id
_entity.type
_entity.pdbx_description
1 polymer ?
#
loop_
_entity_poly.entity_id
_entity_poly.type
_entity_poly.pdbx_seq_one_letter_code
_entity_poly.pdbx_strand_id
1 'polypeptide(L)'
;MKTVERFSSEAVSRVLGLEYNEKLAIKAQQSYGDEKFSFYAFDVEADDFTEKLRTIMKEEQIDGFDVIYLSFVLMHLCDVNKLLVSIRPFLKTEGKLVIIEANDSASYFSHDKHGLLGEFLEMLRKDKYSGNREVGASICSILPECGYENICVWHDCVSASGREREKKKAIFTTFFSYLP
;
A
#
# COMPACT_ATOMS: atom_id res chain seq x y z
N MET A 1 -2.64 12.73 2.24
CA MET A 1 -2.35 13.96 1.48
C MET A 1 -1.66 13.70 0.14
N LYS A 2 -0.44 13.18 0.09
CA LYS A 2 0.29 12.94 -1.18
C LYS A 2 -0.38 11.97 -2.18
N THR A 3 -1.19 11.04 -1.71
CA THR A 3 -1.89 10.09 -2.59
C THR A 3 -3.01 10.75 -3.38
N VAL A 4 -3.80 11.62 -2.74
CA VAL A 4 -4.89 12.36 -3.41
C VAL A 4 -4.32 13.28 -4.50
N GLU A 5 -3.21 13.97 -4.22
CA GLU A 5 -2.52 14.83 -5.20
C GLU A 5 -2.09 14.07 -6.46
N ARG A 6 -1.67 12.78 -6.32
CA ARG A 6 -1.28 11.95 -7.47
C ARG A 6 -2.44 11.63 -8.41
N PHE A 7 -3.66 11.57 -7.90
CA PHE A 7 -4.86 11.28 -8.66
C PHE A 7 -5.70 12.51 -9.01
N SER A 8 -5.18 13.73 -8.77
CA SER A 8 -5.88 15.00 -9.08
C SER A 8 -5.83 15.38 -10.56
N SER A 9 -5.12 14.61 -11.41
CA SER A 9 -5.06 14.87 -12.86
C SER A 9 -6.44 14.84 -13.50
N GLU A 10 -6.67 15.68 -14.51
CA GLU A 10 -7.90 15.69 -15.32
C GLU A 10 -8.16 14.36 -16.04
N ALA A 11 -7.10 13.58 -16.32
CA ALA A 11 -7.21 12.25 -16.92
C ALA A 11 -7.88 11.20 -16.00
N VAL A 12 -7.96 11.47 -14.68
CA VAL A 12 -8.61 10.59 -13.72
C VAL A 12 -10.02 11.11 -13.46
N SER A 13 -11.04 10.35 -13.82
CA SER A 13 -12.45 10.73 -13.69
C SER A 13 -13.04 10.38 -12.32
N ARG A 14 -12.67 9.23 -11.75
CA ARG A 14 -13.22 8.72 -10.50
C ARG A 14 -12.16 8.00 -9.67
N VAL A 15 -12.21 8.17 -8.35
CA VAL A 15 -11.31 7.50 -7.39
C VAL A 15 -12.12 6.97 -6.22
N LEU A 16 -12.01 5.67 -5.95
CA LEU A 16 -12.51 5.06 -4.71
C LEU A 16 -11.34 4.78 -3.79
N GLY A 17 -11.36 5.37 -2.61
CA GLY A 17 -10.42 5.09 -1.53
C GLY A 17 -11.04 4.12 -0.53
N LEU A 18 -10.37 3.00 -0.27
CA LEU A 18 -10.75 2.03 0.74
C LEU A 18 -9.78 2.10 1.90
N GLU A 19 -10.28 2.23 3.12
CA GLU A 19 -9.47 2.39 4.33
C GLU A 19 -10.06 1.52 5.44
N TYR A 20 -9.22 0.69 6.06
CA TYR A 20 -9.65 -0.20 7.14
C TYR A 20 -10.11 0.57 8.39
N ASN A 21 -9.43 1.66 8.72
CA ASN A 21 -9.75 2.47 9.89
C ASN A 21 -10.90 3.43 9.57
N GLU A 22 -12.07 3.15 10.16
CA GLU A 22 -13.28 3.94 9.95
C GLU A 22 -13.09 5.45 10.21
N LYS A 23 -12.37 5.81 11.28
CA LYS A 23 -12.11 7.23 11.60
C LYS A 23 -11.27 7.92 10.53
N LEU A 24 -10.31 7.20 9.96
CA LEU A 24 -9.48 7.71 8.86
C LEU A 24 -10.27 7.80 7.56
N ALA A 25 -11.13 6.82 7.26
CA ALA A 25 -12.03 6.86 6.11
C ALA A 25 -12.97 8.07 6.18
N ILE A 26 -13.63 8.29 7.32
CA ILE A 26 -14.51 9.44 7.56
C ILE A 26 -13.74 10.76 7.40
N LYS A 27 -12.55 10.85 7.99
CA LYS A 27 -11.71 12.05 7.85
C LYS A 27 -11.27 12.30 6.41
N ALA A 28 -10.94 11.24 5.67
CA ALA A 28 -10.59 11.35 4.26
C ALA A 28 -11.78 11.84 3.44
N GLN A 29 -12.97 11.27 3.66
CA GLN A 29 -14.21 11.71 3.00
C GLN A 29 -14.54 13.18 3.31
N GLN A 30 -14.41 13.60 4.56
CA GLN A 30 -14.67 15.00 4.95
C GLN A 30 -13.64 15.99 4.36
N SER A 31 -12.39 15.57 4.18
CA SER A 31 -11.31 16.44 3.76
C SER A 31 -11.11 16.51 2.24
N TYR A 32 -11.47 15.44 1.53
CA TYR A 32 -11.13 15.24 0.11
C TYR A 32 -12.28 14.67 -0.70
N GLY A 33 -13.40 14.26 -0.07
CA GLY A 33 -14.57 13.72 -0.76
C GLY A 33 -15.24 14.80 -1.61
N ASP A 34 -15.50 14.48 -2.87
CA ASP A 34 -16.20 15.34 -3.85
C ASP A 34 -16.81 14.46 -4.94
N GLU A 35 -17.19 15.03 -6.08
CA GLU A 35 -17.73 14.29 -7.23
C GLU A 35 -16.73 13.29 -7.82
N LYS A 36 -15.42 13.49 -7.62
CA LYS A 36 -14.35 12.66 -8.14
C LYS A 36 -13.84 11.64 -7.12
N PHE A 37 -13.80 12.00 -5.83
CA PHE A 37 -13.21 11.19 -4.77
C PHE A 37 -14.27 10.73 -3.78
N SER A 38 -14.38 9.42 -3.59
CA SER A 38 -15.17 8.80 -2.52
C SER A 38 -14.31 7.89 -1.65
N PHE A 39 -14.51 7.95 -0.34
CA PHE A 39 -13.74 7.16 0.63
C PHE A 39 -14.69 6.33 1.48
N TYR A 40 -14.37 5.05 1.65
CA TYR A 40 -15.18 4.08 2.37
C TYR A 40 -14.37 3.39 3.47
N ALA A 41 -14.98 3.19 4.64
CA ALA A 41 -14.45 2.29 5.64
C ALA A 41 -14.62 0.86 5.16
N PHE A 42 -13.52 0.11 4.99
CA PHE A 42 -13.56 -1.15 4.28
C PHE A 42 -12.50 -2.13 4.76
N ASP A 43 -12.91 -3.33 5.14
CA ASP A 43 -12.01 -4.44 5.42
C ASP A 43 -11.85 -5.30 4.16
N VAL A 44 -10.66 -5.26 3.57
CA VAL A 44 -10.35 -6.01 2.35
C VAL A 44 -10.14 -7.51 2.58
N GLU A 45 -10.00 -7.94 3.84
CA GLU A 45 -9.90 -9.35 4.22
C GLU A 45 -11.25 -9.97 4.62
N ALA A 46 -12.32 -9.16 4.73
CA ALA A 46 -13.65 -9.65 5.05
C ALA A 46 -14.16 -10.63 3.98
N ASP A 47 -14.91 -11.65 4.40
CA ASP A 47 -15.43 -12.67 3.48
C ASP A 47 -16.43 -12.10 2.46
N ASP A 48 -17.13 -11.03 2.81
CA ASP A 48 -18.07 -10.33 1.96
C ASP A 48 -17.45 -9.16 1.16
N PHE A 49 -16.12 -9.04 1.16
CA PHE A 49 -15.37 -7.97 0.50
C PHE A 49 -15.81 -7.74 -0.95
N THR A 50 -15.82 -8.81 -1.76
CA THR A 50 -16.12 -8.69 -3.19
C THR A 50 -17.57 -8.29 -3.46
N GLU A 51 -18.50 -8.72 -2.63
CA GLU A 51 -19.92 -8.36 -2.72
C GLU A 51 -20.14 -6.89 -2.38
N LYS A 52 -19.57 -6.45 -1.27
CA LYS A 52 -19.61 -5.05 -0.86
C LYS A 52 -18.97 -4.12 -1.88
N LEU A 53 -17.82 -4.50 -2.45
CA LEU A 53 -17.16 -3.70 -3.47
C LEU A 53 -18.01 -3.58 -4.72
N ARG A 54 -18.66 -4.67 -5.18
CA ARG A 54 -19.63 -4.60 -6.30
C ARG A 54 -20.80 -3.68 -6.01
N THR A 55 -21.30 -3.66 -4.79
CA THR A 55 -22.39 -2.77 -4.38
C THR A 55 -21.97 -1.31 -4.51
N ILE A 56 -20.81 -0.96 -3.95
CA ILE A 56 -20.23 0.39 -4.06
C ILE A 56 -20.01 0.77 -5.54
N MET A 57 -19.40 -0.12 -6.32
CA MET A 57 -19.17 0.14 -7.75
C MET A 57 -20.47 0.43 -8.52
N LYS A 58 -21.54 -0.30 -8.19
CA LYS A 58 -22.86 -0.07 -8.79
C LYS A 58 -23.45 1.29 -8.40
N GLU A 59 -23.34 1.67 -7.14
CA GLU A 59 -23.78 2.98 -6.63
C GLU A 59 -22.99 4.11 -7.29
N GLU A 60 -21.68 3.93 -7.45
CA GLU A 60 -20.76 4.88 -8.07
C GLU A 60 -20.74 4.81 -9.61
N GLN A 61 -21.55 3.92 -10.22
CA GLN A 61 -21.64 3.71 -11.67
C GLN A 61 -20.29 3.34 -12.32
N ILE A 62 -19.50 2.52 -11.62
CA ILE A 62 -18.20 2.02 -12.07
C ILE A 62 -18.35 0.59 -12.56
N ASP A 63 -17.93 0.29 -13.79
CA ASP A 63 -17.97 -1.04 -14.41
C ASP A 63 -16.65 -1.82 -14.25
N GLY A 64 -15.57 -1.15 -13.88
CA GLY A 64 -14.26 -1.70 -13.62
C GLY A 64 -13.22 -0.61 -13.43
N PHE A 65 -12.06 -0.98 -12.92
CA PHE A 65 -10.97 -0.05 -12.66
C PHE A 65 -9.90 -0.08 -13.75
N ASP A 66 -9.49 1.09 -14.21
CA ASP A 66 -8.31 1.23 -15.06
C ASP A 66 -7.01 1.04 -14.27
N VAL A 67 -7.06 1.38 -12.96
CA VAL A 67 -5.94 1.20 -12.04
C VAL A 67 -6.46 0.79 -10.66
N ILE A 68 -5.89 -0.28 -10.11
CA ILE A 68 -5.97 -0.58 -8.68
C ILE A 68 -4.60 -0.25 -8.08
N TYR A 69 -4.58 0.58 -7.03
CA TYR A 69 -3.35 1.07 -6.41
C TYR A 69 -3.28 0.63 -4.94
N LEU A 70 -2.28 -0.18 -4.61
CA LEU A 70 -1.99 -0.64 -3.26
C LEU A 70 -0.68 0.01 -2.78
N SER A 71 -0.71 0.70 -1.66
CA SER A 71 0.46 1.37 -1.11
C SER A 71 0.62 1.04 0.36
N PHE A 72 1.59 0.22 0.68
CA PHE A 72 1.85 -0.30 2.03
C PHE A 72 0.61 -0.99 2.64
N VAL A 73 -0.08 -1.78 1.84
CA VAL A 73 -1.29 -2.53 2.22
C VAL A 73 -0.96 -3.99 2.46
N LEU A 74 -0.25 -4.62 1.52
CA LEU A 74 -0.02 -6.07 1.54
C LEU A 74 0.74 -6.54 2.77
N MET A 75 1.61 -5.68 3.30
CA MET A 75 2.36 -5.99 4.53
C MET A 75 1.48 -6.21 5.75
N HIS A 76 0.25 -5.69 5.77
CA HIS A 76 -0.69 -5.77 6.89
C HIS A 76 -1.70 -6.92 6.76
N LEU A 77 -1.70 -7.63 5.64
CA LEU A 77 -2.66 -8.70 5.36
C LEU A 77 -2.22 -10.05 5.90
N CYS A 78 -3.17 -10.83 6.34
CA CYS A 78 -2.97 -12.24 6.70
C CYS A 78 -2.81 -13.12 5.47
N ASP A 79 -3.54 -12.81 4.39
CA ASP A 79 -3.52 -13.57 3.13
C ASP A 79 -3.45 -12.64 1.91
N VAL A 80 -2.22 -12.37 1.47
CA VAL A 80 -1.93 -11.54 0.29
C VAL A 80 -2.52 -12.16 -0.98
N ASN A 81 -2.44 -13.48 -1.13
CA ASN A 81 -2.92 -14.18 -2.32
C ASN A 81 -4.44 -14.05 -2.43
N LYS A 82 -5.17 -14.21 -1.32
CA LYS A 82 -6.63 -14.06 -1.27
C LYS A 82 -7.04 -12.67 -1.79
N LEU A 83 -6.40 -11.60 -1.31
CA LEU A 83 -6.72 -10.27 -1.79
C LEU A 83 -6.40 -10.11 -3.28
N LEU A 84 -5.19 -10.48 -3.73
CA LEU A 84 -4.76 -10.29 -5.11
C LEU A 84 -5.68 -11.02 -6.09
N VAL A 85 -6.07 -12.27 -5.78
CA VAL A 85 -7.04 -13.03 -6.57
C VAL A 85 -8.41 -12.34 -6.57
N SER A 86 -8.86 -11.85 -5.41
CA SER A 86 -10.19 -11.24 -5.25
C SER A 86 -10.36 -9.92 -5.98
N ILE A 87 -9.30 -9.11 -6.08
CA ILE A 87 -9.38 -7.80 -6.75
C ILE A 87 -9.17 -7.87 -8.27
N ARG A 88 -8.54 -8.94 -8.77
CA ARG A 88 -8.24 -9.08 -10.20
C ARG A 88 -9.48 -8.96 -11.11
N PRO A 89 -10.66 -9.55 -10.78
CA PRO A 89 -11.87 -9.43 -11.61
C PRO A 89 -12.44 -8.01 -11.71
N PHE A 90 -11.98 -7.10 -10.88
CA PHE A 90 -12.41 -5.69 -10.91
C PHE A 90 -11.54 -4.81 -11.81
N LEU A 91 -10.41 -5.32 -12.30
CA LEU A 91 -9.63 -4.64 -13.33
C LEU A 91 -10.29 -4.80 -14.70
N LYS A 92 -10.32 -3.72 -15.47
CA LYS A 92 -10.65 -3.75 -16.91
C LYS A 92 -9.60 -4.56 -17.68
N THR A 93 -9.89 -4.91 -18.93
CA THR A 93 -8.99 -5.74 -19.77
C THR A 93 -7.56 -5.18 -19.86
N GLU A 94 -7.42 -3.86 -20.01
CA GLU A 94 -6.11 -3.18 -20.03
C GLU A 94 -5.75 -2.52 -18.68
N GLY A 95 -6.51 -2.83 -17.64
CA GLY A 95 -6.34 -2.28 -16.31
C GLY A 95 -5.03 -2.75 -15.66
N LYS A 96 -4.49 -1.92 -14.79
CA LYS A 96 -3.18 -2.15 -14.15
C LYS A 96 -3.31 -2.22 -12.64
N LEU A 97 -2.65 -3.21 -12.05
CA LEU A 97 -2.39 -3.26 -10.63
C LEU A 97 -1.04 -2.58 -10.36
N VAL A 98 -1.03 -1.57 -9.51
CA VAL A 98 0.17 -0.87 -9.06
C VAL A 98 0.35 -1.14 -7.58
N ILE A 99 1.51 -1.67 -7.21
CA ILE A 99 1.85 -2.01 -5.83
C ILE A 99 3.10 -1.26 -5.41
N ILE A 100 3.05 -0.63 -4.24
CA ILE A 100 4.22 -0.04 -3.57
C ILE A 100 4.31 -0.68 -2.19
N GLU A 101 5.42 -1.38 -1.95
CA GLU A 101 5.65 -2.06 -0.68
C GLU A 101 7.08 -1.93 -0.19
N ALA A 102 7.26 -2.11 1.11
CA ALA A 102 8.57 -2.18 1.71
C ALA A 102 9.24 -3.54 1.43
N ASN A 103 10.57 -3.50 1.33
CA ASN A 103 11.42 -4.67 1.36
C ASN A 103 12.53 -4.45 2.39
N ASP A 104 12.21 -4.72 3.66
CA ASP A 104 13.15 -4.51 4.76
C ASP A 104 14.29 -5.54 4.76
N SER A 105 14.16 -6.67 4.03
CA SER A 105 15.27 -7.62 3.85
C SER A 105 16.45 -7.01 3.09
N ALA A 106 16.20 -5.99 2.26
CA ALA A 106 17.21 -5.24 1.54
C ALA A 106 17.74 -4.02 2.34
N SER A 107 17.20 -3.76 3.53
CA SER A 107 17.61 -2.62 4.36
C SER A 107 18.84 -2.95 5.19
N TYR A 108 19.81 -2.03 5.24
CA TYR A 108 20.99 -2.17 6.07
C TYR A 108 21.44 -0.83 6.65
N PHE A 109 22.14 -0.89 7.76
CA PHE A 109 22.76 0.26 8.39
C PHE A 109 24.28 0.17 8.27
N SER A 110 24.87 1.02 7.45
CA SER A 110 26.33 1.19 7.43
C SER A 110 26.75 1.94 8.71
N HIS A 111 27.83 1.53 9.32
CA HIS A 111 28.39 2.12 10.57
C HIS A 111 27.54 1.92 11.83
N ASP A 112 26.75 0.88 11.90
CA ASP A 112 26.08 0.44 13.13
C ASP A 112 27.09 -0.26 14.05
N LYS A 113 27.98 0.55 14.64
CA LYS A 113 29.12 0.09 15.43
C LYS A 113 28.74 -0.83 16.60
N HIS A 114 27.54 -0.69 17.12
CA HIS A 114 27.05 -1.42 18.28
C HIS A 114 25.95 -2.44 17.93
N GLY A 115 25.59 -2.57 16.65
CA GLY A 115 24.53 -3.48 16.19
C GLY A 115 23.10 -3.09 16.59
N LEU A 116 22.92 -1.92 17.23
CA LEU A 116 21.62 -1.53 17.79
C LEU A 116 20.54 -1.30 16.73
N LEU A 117 20.92 -0.78 15.58
CA LEU A 117 19.95 -0.57 14.48
C LEU A 117 19.60 -1.88 13.79
N GLY A 118 20.54 -2.81 13.71
CA GLY A 118 20.29 -4.19 13.26
C GLY A 118 19.34 -4.92 14.20
N GLU A 119 19.58 -4.87 15.52
CA GLU A 119 18.71 -5.43 16.54
C GLU A 119 17.30 -4.82 16.47
N PHE A 120 17.21 -3.52 16.24
CA PHE A 120 15.91 -2.83 16.08
C PHE A 120 15.13 -3.34 14.87
N LEU A 121 15.77 -3.54 13.70
CA LEU A 121 15.10 -4.14 12.54
C LEU A 121 14.62 -5.57 12.83
N GLU A 122 15.43 -6.36 13.53
CA GLU A 122 15.02 -7.71 13.93
C GLU A 122 13.82 -7.71 14.90
N MET A 123 13.76 -6.74 15.80
CA MET A 123 12.59 -6.55 16.67
C MET A 123 11.35 -6.23 15.85
N LEU A 124 11.46 -5.33 14.87
CA LEU A 124 10.34 -4.99 13.98
C LEU A 124 9.83 -6.18 13.17
N ARG A 125 10.72 -7.01 12.66
CA ARG A 125 10.36 -8.24 11.94
C ARG A 125 9.58 -9.23 12.79
N LYS A 126 9.84 -9.26 14.10
CA LYS A 126 9.18 -10.13 15.07
C LYS A 126 7.90 -9.55 15.67
N ASP A 127 7.68 -8.26 15.50
CA ASP A 127 6.50 -7.60 16.04
C ASP A 127 5.29 -7.87 15.14
N LYS A 128 4.29 -8.54 15.72
CA LYS A 128 3.04 -8.91 15.03
C LYS A 128 2.22 -7.72 14.53
N TYR A 129 2.42 -6.54 15.08
CA TYR A 129 1.71 -5.31 14.68
C TYR A 129 2.41 -4.56 13.55
N SER A 130 3.68 -4.84 13.30
CA SER A 130 4.45 -4.22 12.22
C SER A 130 4.12 -4.79 10.83
N GLY A 131 3.38 -5.91 10.78
CA GLY A 131 3.07 -6.61 9.54
C GLY A 131 4.27 -7.32 8.92
N ASN A 132 4.08 -7.88 7.73
CA ASN A 132 5.17 -8.52 6.96
C ASN A 132 5.95 -7.46 6.15
N ARG A 133 6.92 -6.84 6.77
CA ARG A 133 7.75 -5.78 6.15
C ARG A 133 8.70 -6.29 5.06
N GLU A 134 8.72 -7.60 4.81
CA GLU A 134 9.51 -8.24 3.75
C GLU A 134 8.63 -8.68 2.56
N VAL A 135 7.33 -8.40 2.60
CA VAL A 135 6.39 -8.81 1.55
C VAL A 135 6.83 -8.33 0.17
N GLY A 136 7.46 -7.14 0.09
CA GLY A 136 7.99 -6.60 -1.16
C GLY A 136 8.99 -7.52 -1.87
N ALA A 137 9.73 -8.36 -1.12
CA ALA A 137 10.66 -9.32 -1.71
C ALA A 137 9.95 -10.48 -2.45
N SER A 138 8.73 -10.83 -2.03
CA SER A 138 7.99 -11.99 -2.55
C SER A 138 6.92 -11.65 -3.59
N ILE A 139 6.55 -10.38 -3.75
CA ILE A 139 5.45 -9.95 -4.64
C ILE A 139 5.64 -10.47 -6.08
N CYS A 140 6.86 -10.41 -6.62
CA CYS A 140 7.13 -10.83 -7.99
C CYS A 140 6.89 -12.33 -8.24
N SER A 141 7.02 -13.18 -7.20
CA SER A 141 6.68 -14.60 -7.31
C SER A 141 5.19 -14.88 -7.08
N ILE A 142 4.54 -14.07 -6.26
CA ILE A 142 3.12 -14.21 -5.93
C ILE A 142 2.22 -13.79 -7.10
N LEU A 143 2.52 -12.70 -7.77
CA LEU A 143 1.66 -12.11 -8.81
C LEU A 143 1.31 -13.07 -9.96
N PRO A 144 2.26 -13.84 -10.54
CA PRO A 144 1.93 -14.82 -11.58
C PRO A 144 0.98 -15.91 -11.09
N GLU A 145 1.14 -16.37 -9.85
CA GLU A 145 0.28 -17.38 -9.22
C GLU A 145 -1.16 -16.87 -9.04
N CYS A 146 -1.31 -15.54 -8.84
CA CYS A 146 -2.60 -14.86 -8.77
C CYS A 146 -3.16 -14.48 -10.16
N GLY A 147 -2.49 -14.86 -11.26
CA GLY A 147 -2.93 -14.66 -12.64
C GLY A 147 -2.63 -13.28 -13.21
N TYR A 148 -1.69 -12.54 -12.64
CA TYR A 148 -1.18 -11.29 -13.22
C TYR A 148 -0.05 -11.56 -14.20
N GLU A 149 -0.01 -10.81 -15.29
CA GLU A 149 0.94 -10.92 -16.38
C GLU A 149 1.63 -9.57 -16.64
N ASN A 150 2.67 -9.57 -17.47
CA ASN A 150 3.40 -8.35 -17.87
C ASN A 150 3.92 -7.55 -16.67
N ILE A 151 4.52 -8.24 -15.70
CA ILE A 151 4.98 -7.67 -14.45
C ILE A 151 6.24 -6.85 -14.69
N CYS A 152 6.19 -5.56 -14.32
CA CYS A 152 7.33 -4.65 -14.33
C CYS A 152 7.68 -4.27 -12.89
N VAL A 153 8.97 -4.28 -12.56
CA VAL A 153 9.46 -4.00 -11.20
C VAL A 153 10.43 -2.85 -11.22
N TRP A 154 10.26 -1.93 -10.28
CA TRP A 154 11.23 -0.87 -10.00
C TRP A 154 11.63 -0.94 -8.53
N HIS A 155 12.89 -0.65 -8.28
CA HIS A 155 13.41 -0.56 -6.93
C HIS A 155 13.85 0.88 -6.65
N ASP A 156 13.21 1.49 -5.67
CA ASP A 156 13.64 2.77 -5.13
C ASP A 156 14.40 2.54 -3.83
N CYS A 157 15.56 3.17 -3.68
CA CYS A 157 16.36 3.10 -2.47
C CYS A 157 16.42 4.48 -1.81
N VAL A 158 15.97 4.55 -0.56
CA VAL A 158 16.13 5.75 0.25
C VAL A 158 17.42 5.64 1.05
N SER A 159 18.45 6.38 0.65
CA SER A 159 19.75 6.42 1.35
C SER A 159 19.88 7.68 2.19
N ALA A 160 20.29 7.52 3.44
CA ALA A 160 20.68 8.59 4.34
C ALA A 160 22.20 8.87 4.31
N SER A 161 23.01 8.04 3.61
CA SER A 161 24.45 8.21 3.48
C SER A 161 24.81 9.57 2.87
N GLY A 162 25.82 10.22 3.42
CA GLY A 162 26.29 11.53 2.94
C GLY A 162 25.33 12.71 3.15
N ARG A 163 24.14 12.48 3.70
CA ARG A 163 23.17 13.57 3.97
C ARG A 163 23.46 14.26 5.28
N GLU A 164 23.04 15.52 5.38
CA GLU A 164 23.09 16.30 6.61
C GLU A 164 22.22 15.68 7.71
N ARG A 165 22.52 16.00 8.97
CA ARG A 165 21.87 15.42 10.16
C ARG A 165 20.35 15.59 10.14
N GLU A 166 19.85 16.75 9.77
CA GLU A 166 18.40 17.02 9.74
C GLU A 166 17.68 16.18 8.68
N LYS A 167 18.29 16.00 7.50
CA LYS A 167 17.75 15.11 6.47
C LYS A 167 17.77 13.64 6.89
N LYS A 168 18.84 13.20 7.58
CA LYS A 168 18.90 11.84 8.16
C LYS A 168 17.80 11.63 9.18
N LYS A 169 17.56 12.60 10.06
CA LYS A 169 16.50 12.56 11.06
C LYS A 169 15.12 12.51 10.39
N ALA A 170 14.89 13.34 9.38
CA ALA A 170 13.62 13.34 8.64
C ALA A 170 13.33 11.99 7.96
N ILE A 171 14.33 11.38 7.32
CA ILE A 171 14.23 10.04 6.73
C ILE A 171 13.88 9.01 7.81
N PHE A 172 14.65 8.98 8.90
CA PHE A 172 14.40 8.06 10.01
C PHE A 172 12.98 8.23 10.57
N THR A 173 12.58 9.47 10.87
CA THR A 173 11.24 9.76 11.39
C THR A 173 10.15 9.30 10.41
N THR A 174 10.32 9.53 9.10
CA THR A 174 9.33 9.12 8.10
C THR A 174 9.13 7.61 8.07
N PHE A 175 10.21 6.82 8.17
CA PHE A 175 10.12 5.36 8.07
C PHE A 175 9.78 4.66 9.39
N PHE A 176 10.02 5.31 10.53
CA PHE A 176 9.89 4.70 11.85
C PHE A 176 8.89 5.42 12.78
N SER A 177 8.26 6.50 12.33
CA SER A 177 7.25 7.22 13.13
C SER A 177 5.92 6.48 13.32
N TYR A 178 5.74 5.37 12.62
CA TYR A 178 4.56 4.52 12.72
C TYR A 178 4.69 3.44 13.80
N LEU A 179 5.82 3.42 14.49
CA LEU A 179 6.04 2.46 15.56
C LEU A 179 5.46 3.01 16.85
N PRO A 180 4.78 2.17 17.63
CA PRO A 180 4.19 2.57 18.90
C PRO A 180 5.25 3.01 19.93
#